data_6aea41268d4324e0c536c3a5a4ca5230
#
_entry.id   6aea41268d4324e0c536c3a5a4ca5230
#
_cell.length_a   1.000
_cell.length_b   1.000
_cell.length_c   1.000
_cell.angle_alpha   90.00
_cell.angle_beta   90.00
_cell.angle_gamma   90.00
#
_symmetry.space_group_name_H-M   'P 1'
#
loop_
_entity.id
_entity.type
_entity.pdbx_description
1 polymer ?
#
loop_
_entity_poly.entity_id
_entity_poly.type
_entity_poly.pdbx_seq_one_letter_code
_entity_poly.pdbx_strand_id
1 'polypeptide(L)'
;MALAFLFLLLAAVATLAFPMALRALIDGGLTPQTGGAKALELREHFLALFGVAIMLGLFSSARFYLVSWLGERVTADLRNAVYAHVLRQSPEFFETTQSGEVLSRLTTDTTLVQTVVGSSLSMGLRNAVVGSGAIVMLVWTNPRIMAIVLLMLVVVVLPAMWIGRRVRKLSRASQDRVA
;
A
#
# COMPACT_ATOMS: atom_id res chain seq x y z
N MET A 1 11.02 12.64 -0.14
CA MET A 1 9.82 12.50 0.70
C MET A 1 8.60 13.18 0.08
N ALA A 2 8.59 14.51 -0.12
CA ALA A 2 7.42 15.26 -0.62
C ALA A 2 6.89 14.75 -1.96
N LEU A 3 7.76 14.49 -2.95
CA LEU A 3 7.36 13.93 -4.25
C LEU A 3 6.71 12.55 -4.14
N ALA A 4 7.24 11.66 -3.31
CA ALA A 4 6.65 10.33 -3.10
C ALA A 4 5.24 10.42 -2.50
N PHE A 5 5.05 11.34 -1.55
CA PHE A 5 3.75 11.62 -0.95
C PHE A 5 2.79 12.24 -1.96
N LEU A 6 3.24 13.17 -2.79
CA LEU A 6 2.43 13.76 -3.86
C LEU A 6 1.93 12.70 -4.83
N PHE A 7 2.82 11.84 -5.35
CA PHE A 7 2.42 10.75 -6.26
C PHE A 7 1.55 9.70 -5.58
N LEU A 8 1.70 9.49 -4.27
CA LEU A 8 0.80 8.64 -3.50
C LEU A 8 -0.62 9.22 -3.50
N LEU A 9 -0.78 10.51 -3.24
CA LEU A 9 -2.09 11.16 -3.28
C LEU A 9 -2.69 11.16 -4.69
N LEU A 10 -1.90 11.48 -5.71
CA LEU A 10 -2.36 11.45 -7.11
C LEU A 10 -2.81 10.04 -7.53
N ALA A 11 -2.05 9.00 -7.17
CA ALA A 11 -2.44 7.62 -7.43
C ALA A 11 -3.70 7.21 -6.67
N ALA A 12 -3.89 7.69 -5.43
CA ALA A 12 -5.08 7.44 -4.65
C ALA A 12 -6.32 8.11 -5.26
N VAL A 13 -6.21 9.38 -5.68
CA VAL A 13 -7.28 10.11 -6.38
C VAL A 13 -7.62 9.42 -7.70
N ALA A 14 -6.63 9.04 -8.51
CA ALA A 14 -6.87 8.32 -9.75
C ALA A 14 -7.55 6.95 -9.51
N THR A 15 -7.19 6.25 -8.42
CA THR A 15 -7.84 4.99 -8.03
C THR A 15 -9.31 5.21 -7.69
N LEU A 16 -9.67 6.30 -7.00
CA LEU A 16 -11.06 6.65 -6.66
C LEU A 16 -11.83 7.21 -7.86
N ALA A 17 -11.16 7.88 -8.79
CA ALA A 17 -11.78 8.41 -10.01
C ALA A 17 -12.17 7.28 -10.99
N PHE A 18 -11.50 6.14 -10.97
CA PHE A 18 -11.75 5.04 -11.91
C PHE A 18 -13.19 4.47 -11.82
N PRO A 19 -13.75 4.14 -10.64
CA PRO A 19 -15.15 3.72 -10.52
C PRO A 19 -16.14 4.81 -10.95
N MET A 20 -15.81 6.10 -10.73
CA MET A 20 -16.68 7.21 -11.15
C MET A 20 -16.70 7.34 -12.67
N ALA A 21 -15.55 7.23 -13.33
CA ALA A 21 -15.46 7.24 -14.79
C ALA A 21 -16.17 6.03 -15.41
N LEU A 22 -16.04 4.85 -14.79
CA LEU A 22 -16.74 3.64 -15.20
C LEU A 22 -18.27 3.80 -15.06
N ARG A 23 -18.72 4.36 -13.94
CA ARG A 23 -20.15 4.67 -13.74
C ARG A 23 -20.66 5.65 -14.79
N ALA A 24 -19.95 6.72 -15.08
CA ALA A 24 -20.33 7.69 -16.11
C ALA A 24 -20.44 7.04 -17.50
N LEU A 25 -19.54 6.09 -17.82
CA LEU A 25 -19.62 5.32 -19.07
C LEU A 25 -20.87 4.42 -19.11
N ILE A 26 -21.21 3.77 -17.99
CA ILE A 26 -22.38 2.88 -17.91
C ILE A 26 -23.67 3.70 -17.97
N ASP A 27 -23.79 4.74 -17.13
CA ASP A 27 -25.01 5.55 -17.00
C ASP A 27 -25.27 6.41 -18.26
N GLY A 28 -24.21 6.97 -18.87
CA GLY A 28 -24.31 7.82 -20.06
C GLY A 28 -24.22 7.05 -21.39
N GLY A 29 -23.38 6.01 -21.45
CA GLY A 29 -23.07 5.31 -22.69
C GLY A 29 -23.96 4.13 -23.03
N LEU A 30 -24.52 3.42 -22.02
CA LEU A 30 -25.24 2.15 -22.21
C LEU A 30 -26.77 2.26 -22.02
N THR A 31 -27.29 3.42 -21.62
CA THR A 31 -28.75 3.62 -21.54
C THR A 31 -29.39 3.60 -22.93
N PRO A 32 -30.56 2.95 -23.10
CA PRO A 32 -31.18 2.74 -24.41
C PRO A 32 -31.89 4.03 -24.91
N GLN A 33 -31.14 5.01 -25.43
CA GLN A 33 -31.66 6.10 -26.21
C GLN A 33 -31.15 5.98 -27.65
N THR A 34 -32.06 6.07 -28.61
CA THR A 34 -31.82 5.89 -30.04
C THR A 34 -31.40 7.20 -30.71
N GLY A 35 -30.16 7.27 -31.27
CA GLY A 35 -29.73 8.41 -32.09
C GLY A 35 -28.20 8.46 -32.34
N GLY A 36 -27.79 9.01 -33.47
CA GLY A 36 -26.40 9.11 -33.87
C GLY A 36 -25.48 9.94 -32.95
N ALA A 37 -26.06 10.83 -32.10
CA ALA A 37 -25.33 11.55 -31.07
C ALA A 37 -24.70 10.63 -30.00
N LYS A 38 -25.26 9.43 -29.80
CA LYS A 38 -24.84 8.46 -28.82
C LYS A 38 -23.45 7.89 -29.05
N ALA A 39 -23.05 7.72 -30.31
CA ALA A 39 -21.71 7.20 -30.65
C ALA A 39 -20.59 8.19 -30.26
N LEU A 40 -20.85 9.49 -30.30
CA LEU A 40 -19.92 10.54 -29.89
C LEU A 40 -19.83 10.61 -28.36
N GLU A 41 -20.95 10.57 -27.66
CA GLU A 41 -21.00 10.56 -26.18
C GLU A 41 -20.33 9.31 -25.62
N LEU A 42 -20.58 8.13 -26.20
CA LEU A 42 -19.93 6.87 -25.80
C LEU A 42 -18.40 6.96 -26.00
N ARG A 43 -17.96 7.55 -27.10
CA ARG A 43 -16.55 7.76 -27.38
C ARG A 43 -15.90 8.67 -26.34
N GLU A 44 -16.54 9.76 -25.96
CA GLU A 44 -16.02 10.69 -24.94
C GLU A 44 -15.89 10.05 -23.58
N HIS A 45 -16.90 9.33 -23.12
CA HIS A 45 -16.84 8.59 -21.84
C HIS A 45 -15.77 7.47 -21.85
N PHE A 46 -15.62 6.79 -22.99
CA PHE A 46 -14.57 5.79 -23.16
C PHE A 46 -13.17 6.41 -23.13
N LEU A 47 -12.97 7.54 -23.80
CA LEU A 47 -11.70 8.27 -23.79
C LEU A 47 -11.40 8.83 -22.38
N ALA A 48 -12.39 9.29 -21.65
CA ALA A 48 -12.23 9.72 -20.27
C ALA A 48 -11.81 8.58 -19.36
N LEU A 49 -12.48 7.41 -19.45
CA LEU A 49 -12.08 6.21 -18.70
C LEU A 49 -10.67 5.76 -19.03
N PHE A 50 -10.32 5.77 -20.33
CA PHE A 50 -8.98 5.42 -20.80
C PHE A 50 -7.92 6.40 -20.29
N GLY A 51 -8.22 7.70 -20.28
CA GLY A 51 -7.38 8.74 -19.71
C GLY A 51 -7.14 8.52 -18.21
N VAL A 52 -8.20 8.22 -17.44
CA VAL A 52 -8.07 7.89 -16.00
C VAL A 52 -7.22 6.64 -15.79
N ALA A 53 -7.38 5.60 -16.61
CA ALA A 53 -6.57 4.38 -16.52
C ALA A 53 -5.08 4.65 -16.80
N ILE A 54 -4.76 5.46 -17.81
CA ILE A 54 -3.37 5.89 -18.10
C ILE A 54 -2.79 6.67 -16.92
N MET A 55 -3.53 7.66 -16.40
CA MET A 55 -3.10 8.46 -15.25
C MET A 55 -2.87 7.59 -14.00
N LEU A 56 -3.75 6.63 -13.75
CA LEU A 56 -3.60 5.66 -12.67
C LEU A 56 -2.30 4.85 -12.83
N GLY A 57 -2.01 4.36 -14.03
CA GLY A 57 -0.79 3.63 -14.34
C GLY A 57 0.46 4.48 -14.13
N LEU A 58 0.49 5.70 -14.66
CA LEU A 58 1.61 6.64 -14.55
C LEU A 58 1.88 7.02 -13.09
N PHE A 59 0.85 7.45 -12.35
CA PHE A 59 1.02 7.85 -10.95
C PHE A 59 1.40 6.67 -10.05
N SER A 60 0.84 5.48 -10.30
CA SER A 60 1.22 4.27 -9.55
C SER A 60 2.66 3.87 -9.81
N SER A 61 3.11 3.92 -11.06
CA SER A 61 4.50 3.61 -11.44
C SER A 61 5.49 4.63 -10.86
N ALA A 62 5.19 5.93 -10.99
CA ALA A 62 6.01 6.99 -10.43
C ALA A 62 6.11 6.88 -8.90
N ARG A 63 4.99 6.63 -8.22
CA ARG A 63 4.95 6.37 -6.77
C ARG A 63 5.83 5.17 -6.41
N PHE A 64 5.65 4.05 -7.09
CA PHE A 64 6.41 2.82 -6.81
C PHE A 64 7.91 3.06 -6.97
N TYR A 65 8.32 3.70 -8.04
CA TYR A 65 9.73 4.05 -8.28
C TYR A 65 10.31 4.92 -7.16
N LEU A 66 9.61 6.01 -6.80
CA LEU A 66 10.08 6.94 -5.77
C LEU A 66 10.15 6.30 -4.38
N VAL A 67 9.19 5.45 -4.05
CA VAL A 67 9.15 4.75 -2.76
C VAL A 67 10.24 3.69 -2.69
N SER A 68 10.46 2.92 -3.76
CA SER A 68 11.54 1.92 -3.85
C SER A 68 12.90 2.59 -3.74
N TRP A 69 13.12 3.65 -4.51
CA TRP A 69 14.36 4.43 -4.44
C TRP A 69 14.62 4.98 -3.03
N LEU A 70 13.58 5.51 -2.38
CA LEU A 70 13.68 6.03 -1.01
C LEU A 70 14.02 4.92 -0.01
N GLY A 71 13.38 3.75 -0.14
CA GLY A 71 13.64 2.58 0.71
C GLY A 71 15.10 2.10 0.58
N GLU A 72 15.61 2.01 -0.65
CA GLU A 72 17.00 1.66 -0.90
C GLU A 72 17.98 2.70 -0.34
N ARG A 73 17.66 3.98 -0.49
CA ARG A 73 18.49 5.07 0.04
C ARG A 73 18.57 5.04 1.57
N VAL A 74 17.43 4.89 2.25
CA VAL A 74 17.39 4.78 3.72
C VAL A 74 18.18 3.56 4.20
N THR A 75 18.05 2.44 3.50
CA THR A 75 18.79 1.21 3.84
C THR A 75 20.30 1.38 3.64
N ALA A 76 20.72 2.00 2.54
CA ALA A 76 22.12 2.29 2.29
C ALA A 76 22.72 3.22 3.35
N ASP A 77 22.00 4.29 3.70
CA ASP A 77 22.42 5.25 4.73
C ASP A 77 22.50 4.57 6.12
N LEU A 78 21.54 3.70 6.44
CA LEU A 78 21.55 2.91 7.68
C LEU A 78 22.74 1.94 7.73
N ARG A 79 22.98 1.20 6.65
CA ARG A 79 24.15 0.27 6.55
C ARG A 79 25.46 1.02 6.74
N ASN A 80 25.61 2.15 6.09
CA ASN A 80 26.81 2.97 6.22
C ASN A 80 27.00 3.48 7.64
N ALA A 81 25.93 3.95 8.31
CA ALA A 81 25.99 4.42 9.68
C ALA A 81 26.36 3.30 10.66
N VAL A 82 25.75 2.12 10.52
CA VAL A 82 26.05 0.95 11.37
C VAL A 82 27.48 0.48 11.12
N TYR A 83 27.89 0.37 9.85
CA TYR A 83 29.25 -0.03 9.50
C TYR A 83 30.31 0.92 10.06
N ALA A 84 30.09 2.24 9.91
CA ALA A 84 30.98 3.24 10.48
C ALA A 84 31.04 3.18 12.02
N HIS A 85 29.93 2.80 12.67
CA HIS A 85 29.90 2.62 14.12
C HIS A 85 30.67 1.37 14.54
N VAL A 86 30.51 0.25 13.85
CA VAL A 86 31.24 -1.00 14.11
C VAL A 86 32.74 -0.82 13.96
N LEU A 87 33.19 -0.09 12.92
CA LEU A 87 34.63 0.18 12.73
C LEU A 87 35.27 1.02 13.83
N ARG A 88 34.49 1.71 14.64
CA ARG A 88 34.97 2.51 15.78
C ARG A 88 35.01 1.73 17.10
N GLN A 89 34.57 0.47 17.10
CA GLN A 89 34.59 -0.37 18.30
C GLN A 89 36.02 -0.75 18.67
N SER A 90 36.25 -1.02 19.96
CA SER A 90 37.53 -1.46 20.47
C SER A 90 37.91 -2.85 19.93
N PRO A 91 39.21 -3.22 19.86
CA PRO A 91 39.63 -4.57 19.50
C PRO A 91 38.99 -5.67 20.36
N GLU A 92 38.79 -5.41 21.64
CA GLU A 92 38.10 -6.29 22.60
C GLU A 92 36.69 -6.70 22.15
N PHE A 93 35.97 -5.83 21.47
CA PHE A 93 34.65 -6.13 20.89
C PHE A 93 34.75 -7.27 19.85
N PHE A 94 35.79 -7.24 19.02
CA PHE A 94 36.00 -8.25 17.96
C PHE A 94 36.57 -9.56 18.48
N GLU A 95 37.15 -9.58 19.68
CA GLU A 95 37.60 -10.83 20.36
C GLU A 95 36.40 -11.58 20.96
N THR A 96 35.35 -10.86 21.39
CA THR A 96 34.18 -11.48 22.03
C THR A 96 33.00 -11.68 21.05
N THR A 97 32.96 -10.94 19.95
CA THR A 97 31.86 -10.97 18.98
C THR A 97 32.34 -11.52 17.63
N GLN A 98 31.70 -12.57 17.14
CA GLN A 98 32.04 -13.12 15.84
C GLN A 98 31.72 -12.14 14.72
N SER A 99 32.70 -11.80 13.89
CA SER A 99 32.53 -10.89 12.74
C SER A 99 31.45 -11.34 11.76
N GLY A 100 31.23 -12.67 11.65
CA GLY A 100 30.14 -13.24 10.85
C GLY A 100 28.73 -12.90 11.39
N GLU A 101 28.55 -12.82 12.71
CA GLU A 101 27.27 -12.42 13.32
C GLU A 101 26.98 -10.94 13.03
N VAL A 102 27.98 -10.09 13.18
CA VAL A 102 27.84 -8.65 12.86
C VAL A 102 27.45 -8.46 11.39
N LEU A 103 28.11 -9.17 10.47
CA LEU A 103 27.84 -9.10 9.04
C LEU A 103 26.43 -9.64 8.70
N SER A 104 26.02 -10.75 9.33
CA SER A 104 24.69 -11.33 9.17
C SER A 104 23.60 -10.36 9.61
N ARG A 105 23.74 -9.71 10.76
CA ARG A 105 22.82 -8.68 11.24
C ARG A 105 22.79 -7.47 10.30
N LEU A 106 23.94 -7.03 9.81
CA LEU A 106 24.06 -5.91 8.88
C LEU A 106 23.34 -6.17 7.54
N THR A 107 23.26 -7.41 7.10
CA THR A 107 22.57 -7.79 5.86
C THR A 107 21.10 -8.10 6.10
N THR A 108 20.78 -8.95 7.06
CA THR A 108 19.43 -9.47 7.29
C THR A 108 18.51 -8.41 7.91
N ASP A 109 18.95 -7.76 8.99
CA ASP A 109 18.10 -6.80 9.72
C ASP A 109 17.85 -5.54 8.89
N THR A 110 18.83 -5.08 8.12
CA THR A 110 18.64 -3.93 7.23
C THR A 110 17.68 -4.23 6.07
N THR A 111 17.62 -5.47 5.60
CA THR A 111 16.64 -5.89 4.58
C THR A 111 15.21 -5.88 5.14
N LEU A 112 15.02 -6.26 6.40
CA LEU A 112 13.74 -6.13 7.08
C LEU A 112 13.30 -4.65 7.19
N VAL A 113 14.23 -3.77 7.57
CA VAL A 113 13.96 -2.31 7.61
C VAL A 113 13.58 -1.78 6.23
N GLN A 114 14.28 -2.20 5.17
CA GLN A 114 13.94 -1.84 3.79
C GLN A 114 12.51 -2.25 3.42
N THR A 115 12.12 -3.49 3.76
CA THR A 115 10.76 -3.99 3.48
C THR A 115 9.70 -3.19 4.24
N VAL A 116 9.94 -2.88 5.52
CA VAL A 116 8.99 -2.12 6.33
C VAL A 116 8.87 -0.68 5.84
N VAL A 117 9.98 0.01 5.63
CA VAL A 117 9.99 1.43 5.24
C VAL A 117 9.59 1.61 3.77
N GLY A 118 10.15 0.79 2.87
CA GLY A 118 9.92 0.92 1.44
C GLY A 118 8.54 0.46 1.00
N SER A 119 8.09 -0.72 1.41
CA SER A 119 6.84 -1.30 0.92
C SER A 119 5.68 -1.19 1.90
N SER A 120 5.86 -1.65 3.15
CA SER A 120 4.74 -1.79 4.09
C SER A 120 4.16 -0.44 4.51
N LEU A 121 5.00 0.55 4.82
CA LEU A 121 4.55 1.89 5.22
C LEU A 121 3.85 2.61 4.06
N SER A 122 4.42 2.54 2.85
CA SER A 122 3.82 3.16 1.67
C SER A 122 2.49 2.51 1.28
N MET A 123 2.41 1.17 1.36
CA MET A 123 1.17 0.44 1.09
C MET A 123 0.11 0.74 2.16
N GLY A 124 0.50 0.77 3.44
CA GLY A 124 -0.38 1.13 4.54
C GLY A 124 -0.96 2.53 4.38
N LEU A 125 -0.11 3.53 4.08
CA LEU A 125 -0.54 4.90 3.88
C LEU A 125 -1.44 5.05 2.65
N ARG A 126 -1.10 4.40 1.53
CA ARG A 126 -1.96 4.36 0.34
C ARG A 126 -3.34 3.78 0.67
N ASN A 127 -3.38 2.63 1.36
CA ASN A 127 -4.64 1.97 1.70
C ASN A 127 -5.47 2.81 2.68
N ALA A 128 -4.83 3.53 3.60
CA ALA A 128 -5.52 4.48 4.49
C ALA A 128 -6.17 5.63 3.71
N VAL A 129 -5.44 6.24 2.76
CA VAL A 129 -5.96 7.34 1.93
C VAL A 129 -7.06 6.85 0.99
N VAL A 130 -6.85 5.74 0.28
CA VAL A 130 -7.86 5.18 -0.63
C VAL A 130 -9.09 4.70 0.16
N GLY A 131 -8.88 4.02 1.29
CA GLY A 131 -9.96 3.52 2.14
C GLY A 131 -10.82 4.64 2.72
N SER A 132 -10.19 5.70 3.26
CA SER A 132 -10.92 6.86 3.77
C SER A 132 -11.69 7.59 2.66
N GLY A 133 -11.07 7.78 1.49
CA GLY A 133 -11.71 8.37 0.33
C GLY A 133 -12.89 7.54 -0.19
N ALA A 134 -12.75 6.21 -0.23
CA ALA A 134 -13.82 5.30 -0.62
C ALA A 134 -15.00 5.34 0.37
N ILE A 135 -14.72 5.41 1.68
CA ILE A 135 -15.74 5.56 2.72
C ILE A 135 -16.52 6.88 2.51
N VAL A 136 -15.81 8.00 2.38
CA VAL A 136 -16.45 9.31 2.15
C VAL A 136 -17.30 9.28 0.89
N MET A 137 -16.78 8.76 -0.21
CA MET A 137 -17.47 8.66 -1.47
C MET A 137 -18.74 7.79 -1.38
N LEU A 138 -18.66 6.65 -0.68
CA LEU A 138 -19.79 5.73 -0.52
C LEU A 138 -20.86 6.31 0.40
N VAL A 139 -20.47 6.99 1.49
CA VAL A 139 -21.41 7.71 2.37
C VAL A 139 -22.19 8.77 1.57
N TRP A 140 -21.49 9.50 0.70
CA TRP A 140 -22.14 10.54 -0.11
C TRP A 140 -23.06 9.97 -1.19
N THR A 141 -22.66 8.86 -1.81
CA THR A 141 -23.42 8.25 -2.92
C THR A 141 -24.60 7.44 -2.42
N ASN A 142 -24.42 6.61 -1.40
CA ASN A 142 -25.49 5.77 -0.87
C ASN A 142 -25.21 5.34 0.59
N PRO A 143 -25.71 6.08 1.59
CA PRO A 143 -25.46 5.80 3.00
C PRO A 143 -26.03 4.46 3.48
N ARG A 144 -27.09 3.95 2.82
CA ARG A 144 -27.66 2.63 3.17
C ARG A 144 -26.71 1.48 2.81
N ILE A 145 -26.13 1.54 1.59
CA ILE A 145 -25.12 0.56 1.16
C ILE A 145 -23.89 0.65 2.06
N MET A 146 -23.48 1.87 2.44
CA MET A 146 -22.37 2.06 3.37
C MET A 146 -22.62 1.38 4.72
N ALA A 147 -23.81 1.50 5.28
CA ALA A 147 -24.15 0.84 6.54
C ALA A 147 -24.05 -0.71 6.43
N ILE A 148 -24.53 -1.27 5.31
CA ILE A 148 -24.42 -2.72 5.05
C ILE A 148 -22.95 -3.15 4.91
N VAL A 149 -22.13 -2.39 4.19
CA VAL A 149 -20.70 -2.66 4.01
C VAL A 149 -19.96 -2.62 5.34
N LEU A 150 -20.23 -1.61 6.19
CA LEU A 150 -19.64 -1.52 7.53
C LEU A 150 -20.07 -2.70 8.42
N LEU A 151 -21.34 -3.08 8.37
CA LEU A 151 -21.82 -4.25 9.13
C LEU A 151 -21.12 -5.53 8.67
N MET A 152 -21.03 -5.76 7.36
CA MET A 152 -20.31 -6.89 6.78
C MET A 152 -18.83 -6.90 7.18
N LEU A 153 -18.17 -5.74 7.14
CA LEU A 153 -16.77 -5.60 7.52
C LEU A 153 -16.56 -5.99 8.98
N VAL A 154 -17.42 -5.53 9.89
CA VAL A 154 -17.39 -5.89 11.31
C VAL A 154 -17.59 -7.40 11.50
N VAL A 155 -18.60 -7.98 10.84
CA VAL A 155 -18.94 -9.42 10.93
C VAL A 155 -17.80 -10.31 10.40
N VAL A 156 -17.05 -9.87 9.41
CA VAL A 156 -15.92 -10.64 8.84
C VAL A 156 -14.62 -10.39 9.60
N VAL A 157 -14.31 -9.12 9.87
CA VAL A 157 -13.00 -8.75 10.46
C VAL A 157 -12.89 -9.16 11.93
N LEU A 158 -13.94 -8.99 12.73
CA LEU A 158 -13.85 -9.34 14.15
C LEU A 158 -13.58 -10.84 14.38
N PRO A 159 -14.30 -11.79 13.74
CA PRO A 159 -13.99 -13.20 13.88
C PRO A 159 -12.60 -13.55 13.33
N ALA A 160 -12.21 -12.99 12.19
CA ALA A 160 -10.89 -13.22 11.60
C ALA A 160 -9.75 -12.77 12.54
N MET A 161 -9.89 -11.60 13.16
CA MET A 161 -8.94 -11.11 14.17
C MET A 161 -8.91 -11.98 15.41
N TRP A 162 -10.06 -12.42 15.89
CA TRP A 162 -10.16 -13.30 17.05
C TRP A 162 -9.51 -14.65 16.81
N ILE A 163 -9.81 -15.30 15.69
CA ILE A 163 -9.19 -16.56 15.27
C ILE A 163 -7.66 -16.36 15.08
N GLY A 164 -7.23 -15.32 14.40
CA GLY A 164 -5.82 -15.03 14.19
C GLY A 164 -5.02 -14.80 15.48
N ARG A 165 -5.64 -14.17 16.50
CA ARG A 165 -5.03 -14.04 17.83
C ARG A 165 -4.93 -15.39 18.54
N ARG A 166 -5.95 -16.22 18.41
CA ARG A 166 -5.99 -17.55 19.03
C ARG A 166 -4.95 -18.49 18.40
N VAL A 167 -4.86 -18.51 17.08
CA VAL A 167 -3.85 -19.29 16.35
C VAL A 167 -2.43 -18.87 16.74
N ARG A 168 -2.15 -17.56 16.81
CA ARG A 168 -0.83 -17.06 17.23
C ARG A 168 -0.47 -17.50 18.67
N LYS A 169 -1.44 -17.48 19.58
CA LYS A 169 -1.22 -17.93 20.97
C LYS A 169 -0.91 -19.43 21.03
N LEU A 170 -1.64 -20.24 20.26
CA LEU A 170 -1.42 -21.68 20.17
C LEU A 170 -0.08 -22.02 19.50
N SER A 171 0.30 -21.32 18.45
CA SER A 171 1.58 -21.52 17.77
C SER A 171 2.77 -21.23 18.68
N ARG A 172 2.72 -20.15 19.46
CA ARG A 172 3.77 -19.84 20.47
C ARG A 172 3.85 -20.91 21.53
N ALA A 173 2.72 -21.34 22.10
CA ALA A 173 2.69 -22.39 23.11
C ALA A 173 3.17 -23.76 22.57
N SER A 174 3.06 -24.01 21.28
CA SER A 174 3.59 -25.21 20.62
C SER A 174 5.12 -25.13 20.45
N GLN A 175 5.66 -23.96 20.08
CA GLN A 175 7.11 -23.76 19.97
C GLN A 175 7.81 -23.87 21.32
N ASP A 176 7.21 -23.32 22.38
CA ASP A 176 7.75 -23.40 23.75
C ASP A 176 7.75 -24.83 24.35
N ARG A 177 7.03 -25.78 23.72
CA ARG A 177 7.02 -27.20 24.14
C ARG A 177 7.98 -28.09 23.35
N VAL A 178 8.55 -27.59 22.29
CA VAL A 178 9.47 -28.34 21.41
C VAL A 178 10.93 -27.88 21.63
N ALA A 179 11.13 -26.75 22.31
CA ALA A 179 12.43 -26.25 22.77
C ALA A 179 12.71 -26.75 24.18
#